data_4fc8c0ce98eb8545d47f3f7a07fa7b2c
#
_entry.id   4fc8c0ce98eb8545d47f3f7a07fa7b2c
#
_cell.length_a   1.000
_cell.length_b   1.000
_cell.length_c   1.000
_cell.angle_alpha   90.00
_cell.angle_beta   90.00
_cell.angle_gamma   90.00
#
_symmetry.space_group_name_H-M   'P 1'
#
loop_
_entity.id
_entity.type
_entity.pdbx_description
1 polymer ?
#
loop_
_entity_poly.entity_id
_entity_poly.type
_entity_poly.pdbx_seq_one_letter_code
_entity_poly.pdbx_strand_id
1 'polypeptide(L)'
;MRNTPRVGVVGAGSLGFHHIRILRDLSGVQLSGFVETRPDRAQEVETELGVKAYPSLDSLFDASDAVIVVVPTSAHFAVASAAIERGKHVFIEKPITTTLEEADALVHRAREKGVIVQIGHIERFNQAVRAALPYVNKPRFIDSERLAPFSPRGSDVAVVLDLMIHDIDLLLTLVGTDAKEISAVGVPVLTPMVDIANARVTFISGAVANITSSRISREKKRKIRIFQQSGYLSLDLASGSGEFFRLRSDIDPLSVRSAPADITAFVDRIKLEAPPGEPLKLELESFVAALRGEGPVVVTGEEGRMALGVALRIVKEIELTLPSLVGRAHHHA
;
A
#
# COMPACT_ATOMS: atom_id res chain seq x y z
N MET A 1 15.48 22.45 21.81
CA MET A 1 14.75 22.46 20.51
C MET A 1 15.07 21.16 19.85
N ARG A 2 14.05 20.32 19.50
CA ARG A 2 14.29 19.11 18.71
C ARG A 2 14.76 19.53 17.33
N ASN A 3 15.85 18.95 16.86
CA ASN A 3 16.44 19.31 15.56
C ASN A 3 15.46 18.93 14.44
N THR A 4 15.26 19.80 13.46
CA THR A 4 14.46 19.49 12.26
C THR A 4 15.14 18.35 11.48
N PRO A 5 14.49 17.18 11.27
CA PRO A 5 15.12 16.06 10.60
C PRO A 5 15.44 16.40 9.13
N ARG A 6 16.62 15.98 8.68
CA ARG A 6 17.07 16.10 7.29
C ARG A 6 16.76 14.82 6.56
N VAL A 7 16.00 14.94 5.47
CA VAL A 7 15.53 13.77 4.70
C VAL A 7 16.04 13.86 3.26
N GLY A 8 16.65 12.76 2.78
CA GLY A 8 17.07 12.60 1.39
C GLY A 8 16.15 11.67 0.63
N VAL A 9 16.11 11.76 -0.71
CA VAL A 9 15.32 10.86 -1.56
C VAL A 9 16.25 10.08 -2.48
N VAL A 10 16.09 8.76 -2.54
CA VAL A 10 16.82 7.87 -3.44
C VAL A 10 15.89 7.40 -4.54
N GLY A 11 16.17 7.83 -5.78
CA GLY A 11 15.32 7.65 -6.96
C GLY A 11 14.45 8.88 -7.24
N ALA A 12 14.57 9.47 -8.42
CA ALA A 12 13.80 10.63 -8.88
C ALA A 12 12.96 10.31 -10.14
N GLY A 13 12.53 9.06 -10.28
CA GLY A 13 11.57 8.64 -11.28
C GLY A 13 10.21 9.33 -11.12
N SER A 14 9.17 8.81 -11.76
CA SER A 14 7.81 9.41 -11.68
C SER A 14 7.31 9.57 -10.24
N LEU A 15 7.45 8.53 -9.39
CA LEU A 15 6.98 8.58 -8.01
C LEU A 15 7.95 9.40 -7.12
N GLY A 16 9.26 9.19 -7.29
CA GLY A 16 10.28 9.94 -6.53
C GLY A 16 10.20 11.44 -6.74
N PHE A 17 9.84 11.90 -7.94
CA PHE A 17 9.55 13.31 -8.22
C PHE A 17 8.46 13.88 -7.29
N HIS A 18 7.37 13.12 -7.08
CA HIS A 18 6.31 13.57 -6.18
C HIS A 18 6.75 13.59 -4.72
N HIS A 19 7.56 12.64 -4.28
CA HIS A 19 8.16 12.66 -2.93
C HIS A 19 9.04 13.89 -2.73
N ILE A 20 9.93 14.21 -3.68
CA ILE A 20 10.80 15.39 -3.64
C ILE A 20 9.97 16.67 -3.59
N ARG A 21 8.96 16.80 -4.48
CA ARG A 21 8.06 17.96 -4.56
C ARG A 21 7.36 18.22 -3.21
N ILE A 22 6.81 17.18 -2.61
CA ILE A 22 6.07 17.32 -1.34
C ILE A 22 7.03 17.65 -0.20
N LEU A 23 8.15 16.92 -0.07
CA LEU A 23 9.12 17.15 1.01
C LEU A 23 9.73 18.55 0.97
N ARG A 24 9.96 19.11 -0.22
CA ARG A 24 10.48 20.47 -0.39
C ARG A 24 9.60 21.51 0.30
N ASP A 25 8.28 21.32 0.21
CA ASP A 25 7.27 22.26 0.68
C ASP A 25 6.69 21.88 2.07
N LEU A 26 7.15 20.74 2.64
CA LEU A 26 6.64 20.22 3.90
C LEU A 26 7.29 20.90 5.08
N SER A 27 6.47 21.41 6.01
CA SER A 27 6.97 22.00 7.26
C SER A 27 7.49 20.94 8.24
N GLY A 28 8.48 21.32 9.06
CA GLY A 28 9.01 20.44 10.11
C GLY A 28 10.03 19.39 9.64
N VAL A 29 10.45 19.46 8.38
CA VAL A 29 11.50 18.66 7.77
C VAL A 29 12.38 19.54 6.88
N GLN A 30 13.64 19.17 6.71
CA GLN A 30 14.54 19.76 5.73
C GLN A 30 14.86 18.71 4.66
N LEU A 31 14.50 18.98 3.42
CA LEU A 31 14.91 18.14 2.29
C LEU A 31 16.41 18.36 2.03
N SER A 32 17.21 17.31 2.20
CA SER A 32 18.67 17.37 1.92
C SER A 32 18.95 17.45 0.43
N GLY A 33 18.18 16.72 -0.38
CA GLY A 33 18.32 16.56 -1.81
C GLY A 33 17.97 15.14 -2.24
N PHE A 34 18.46 14.74 -3.41
CA PHE A 34 18.15 13.40 -3.94
C PHE A 34 19.33 12.79 -4.70
N VAL A 35 19.24 11.47 -4.95
CA VAL A 35 20.12 10.73 -5.88
C VAL A 35 19.26 10.11 -6.98
N GLU A 36 19.70 10.26 -8.22
CA GLU A 36 19.14 9.60 -9.41
C GLU A 36 20.31 9.09 -10.26
N THR A 37 20.22 7.87 -10.74
CA THR A 37 21.29 7.24 -11.52
C THR A 37 21.36 7.71 -12.98
N ARG A 38 20.27 8.24 -13.53
CA ARG A 38 20.20 8.80 -14.89
C ARG A 38 20.53 10.28 -14.84
N PRO A 39 21.66 10.71 -15.43
CA PRO A 39 22.14 12.10 -15.33
C PRO A 39 21.15 13.12 -15.90
N ASP A 40 20.54 12.82 -17.05
CA ASP A 40 19.52 13.64 -17.71
C ASP A 40 18.29 13.84 -16.81
N ARG A 41 17.81 12.77 -16.15
CA ARG A 41 16.68 12.85 -15.22
C ARG A 41 17.05 13.61 -13.95
N ALA A 42 18.26 13.42 -13.44
CA ALA A 42 18.74 14.19 -12.28
C ALA A 42 18.75 15.69 -12.59
N GLN A 43 19.29 16.10 -13.75
CA GLN A 43 19.33 17.49 -14.18
C GLN A 43 17.93 18.09 -14.40
N GLU A 44 17.01 17.32 -14.99
CA GLU A 44 15.61 17.74 -15.17
C GLU A 44 14.94 18.06 -13.83
N VAL A 45 15.01 17.12 -12.86
CA VAL A 45 14.39 17.28 -11.53
C VAL A 45 15.04 18.40 -10.73
N GLU A 46 16.38 18.51 -10.79
CA GLU A 46 17.12 19.60 -10.14
C GLU A 46 16.69 20.98 -10.68
N THR A 47 16.53 21.09 -11.99
CA THR A 47 16.11 22.33 -12.65
C THR A 47 14.66 22.68 -12.33
N GLU A 48 13.75 21.68 -12.40
CA GLU A 48 12.31 21.92 -12.20
C GLU A 48 11.96 22.22 -10.73
N LEU A 49 12.57 21.49 -9.80
CA LEU A 49 12.23 21.61 -8.39
C LEU A 49 13.19 22.51 -7.58
N GLY A 50 14.34 22.90 -8.15
CA GLY A 50 15.37 23.68 -7.43
C GLY A 50 15.98 22.89 -6.28
N VAL A 51 16.04 21.56 -6.36
CA VAL A 51 16.48 20.65 -5.30
C VAL A 51 17.78 19.99 -5.71
N LYS A 52 18.79 20.00 -4.86
CA LYS A 52 20.14 19.50 -5.12
C LYS A 52 20.15 18.00 -5.44
N ALA A 53 20.74 17.63 -6.58
CA ALA A 53 21.14 16.27 -6.89
C ALA A 53 22.50 15.93 -6.27
N TYR A 54 22.59 14.80 -5.55
CA TYR A 54 23.83 14.30 -4.99
C TYR A 54 24.47 13.27 -5.93
N PRO A 55 25.81 13.24 -6.04
CA PRO A 55 26.49 12.36 -6.97
C PRO A 55 26.52 10.88 -6.54
N SER A 56 26.23 10.59 -5.26
CA SER A 56 26.27 9.22 -4.72
C SER A 56 25.36 9.06 -3.50
N LEU A 57 25.02 7.81 -3.20
CA LEU A 57 24.30 7.44 -1.97
C LEU A 57 25.06 7.91 -0.72
N ASP A 58 26.37 7.71 -0.71
CA ASP A 58 27.20 8.08 0.43
C ASP A 58 27.09 9.55 0.77
N SER A 59 27.20 10.41 -0.24
CA SER A 59 27.09 11.86 -0.05
C SER A 59 25.70 12.31 0.37
N LEU A 60 24.64 11.63 -0.06
CA LEU A 60 23.28 11.89 0.40
C LEU A 60 23.09 11.41 1.85
N PHE A 61 23.59 10.22 2.19
CA PHE A 61 23.50 9.69 3.56
C PHE A 61 24.22 10.57 4.58
N ASP A 62 25.40 11.10 4.24
CA ASP A 62 26.13 12.01 5.11
C ASP A 62 25.37 13.34 5.37
N ALA A 63 24.59 13.78 4.39
CA ALA A 63 23.77 14.99 4.49
C ALA A 63 22.40 14.78 5.14
N SER A 64 22.00 13.52 5.45
CA SER A 64 20.63 13.18 5.85
C SER A 64 20.61 12.43 7.19
N ASP A 65 19.49 12.54 7.91
CA ASP A 65 19.18 11.78 9.12
C ASP A 65 18.26 10.60 8.76
N ALA A 66 17.48 10.75 7.68
CA ALA A 66 16.60 9.73 7.12
C ALA A 66 16.62 9.76 5.60
N VAL A 67 16.24 8.65 4.97
CA VAL A 67 16.10 8.58 3.51
C VAL A 67 14.78 7.92 3.09
N ILE A 68 14.26 8.37 1.96
CA ILE A 68 13.10 7.77 1.27
C ILE A 68 13.61 7.01 0.07
N VAL A 69 13.32 5.70 0.01
CA VAL A 69 13.77 4.79 -1.04
C VAL A 69 12.63 4.59 -2.04
N VAL A 70 12.78 5.17 -3.24
CA VAL A 70 11.79 5.18 -4.33
C VAL A 70 12.45 4.72 -5.63
N VAL A 71 13.20 3.64 -5.54
CA VAL A 71 13.89 2.99 -6.65
C VAL A 71 13.07 1.76 -7.14
N PRO A 72 13.46 1.05 -8.20
CA PRO A 72 12.85 -0.25 -8.51
C PRO A 72 12.95 -1.22 -7.33
N THR A 73 11.93 -2.05 -7.12
CA THR A 73 11.83 -2.97 -5.97
C THR A 73 13.08 -3.83 -5.78
N SER A 74 13.70 -4.27 -6.89
CA SER A 74 14.94 -5.07 -6.87
C SER A 74 16.14 -4.37 -6.19
N ALA A 75 16.09 -3.05 -6.06
CA ALA A 75 17.12 -2.25 -5.40
C ALA A 75 16.75 -1.84 -3.97
N HIS A 76 15.52 -2.06 -3.51
CA HIS A 76 15.06 -1.65 -2.18
C HIS A 76 15.94 -2.19 -1.07
N PHE A 77 16.21 -3.50 -1.09
CA PHE A 77 17.01 -4.15 -0.06
C PHE A 77 18.42 -3.58 0.03
N ALA A 78 19.11 -3.43 -1.10
CA ALA A 78 20.48 -2.93 -1.13
C ALA A 78 20.58 -1.49 -0.61
N VAL A 79 19.70 -0.60 -1.09
CA VAL A 79 19.71 0.82 -0.71
C VAL A 79 19.29 1.00 0.75
N ALA A 80 18.20 0.34 1.18
CA ALA A 80 17.71 0.44 2.54
C ALA A 80 18.72 -0.15 3.55
N SER A 81 19.35 -1.30 3.25
CA SER A 81 20.40 -1.89 4.08
C SER A 81 21.59 -0.94 4.25
N ALA A 82 22.08 -0.32 3.17
CA ALA A 82 23.18 0.61 3.23
C ALA A 82 22.86 1.84 4.10
N ALA A 83 21.62 2.33 4.04
CA ALA A 83 21.16 3.42 4.89
C ALA A 83 21.06 3.01 6.37
N ILE A 84 20.45 1.85 6.66
CA ILE A 84 20.28 1.31 8.02
C ILE A 84 21.65 1.06 8.67
N GLU A 85 22.61 0.50 7.95
CA GLU A 85 23.96 0.27 8.47
C GLU A 85 24.66 1.58 8.91
N ARG A 86 24.33 2.69 8.27
CA ARG A 86 24.80 4.04 8.65
C ARG A 86 23.92 4.71 9.71
N GLY A 87 23.00 3.97 10.33
CA GLY A 87 22.10 4.49 11.36
C GLY A 87 21.07 5.50 10.85
N LYS A 88 20.72 5.44 9.55
CA LYS A 88 19.68 6.31 8.97
C LYS A 88 18.30 5.67 9.12
N HIS A 89 17.30 6.48 9.46
CA HIS A 89 15.89 6.09 9.37
C HIS A 89 15.50 5.94 7.90
N VAL A 90 14.58 5.01 7.59
CA VAL A 90 14.24 4.70 6.20
C VAL A 90 12.73 4.64 6.00
N PHE A 91 12.26 5.33 4.96
CA PHE A 91 10.97 5.08 4.34
C PHE A 91 11.23 4.28 3.07
N ILE A 92 10.49 3.19 2.82
CA ILE A 92 10.65 2.34 1.64
C ILE A 92 9.32 2.23 0.92
N GLU A 93 9.29 2.52 -0.38
CA GLU A 93 8.10 2.28 -1.18
C GLU A 93 7.72 0.80 -1.22
N LYS A 94 6.43 0.57 -1.42
CA LYS A 94 5.90 -0.80 -1.54
C LYS A 94 6.36 -1.49 -2.85
N PRO A 95 6.53 -2.81 -2.82
CA PRO A 95 6.67 -3.68 -1.66
C PRO A 95 8.00 -3.44 -0.94
N ILE A 96 8.08 -3.78 0.35
CA ILE A 96 9.30 -3.54 1.15
C ILE A 96 10.58 -4.07 0.47
N THR A 97 10.52 -5.28 -0.08
CA THR A 97 11.60 -5.97 -0.80
C THR A 97 11.02 -6.93 -1.86
N THR A 98 11.88 -7.67 -2.55
CA THR A 98 11.46 -8.73 -3.49
C THR A 98 11.19 -10.06 -2.81
N THR A 99 11.88 -10.38 -1.72
CA THR A 99 11.74 -11.65 -0.98
C THR A 99 11.47 -11.43 0.50
N LEU A 100 10.96 -12.46 1.18
CA LEU A 100 10.73 -12.42 2.63
C LEU A 100 12.04 -12.40 3.42
N GLU A 101 13.06 -13.10 2.94
CA GLU A 101 14.37 -13.16 3.57
C GLU A 101 15.01 -11.78 3.60
N GLU A 102 14.90 -11.00 2.51
CA GLU A 102 15.34 -9.62 2.46
C GLU A 102 14.55 -8.73 3.43
N ALA A 103 13.22 -8.89 3.48
CA ALA A 103 12.37 -8.13 4.39
C ALA A 103 12.70 -8.43 5.86
N ASP A 104 12.85 -9.72 6.21
CA ASP A 104 13.23 -10.16 7.54
C ASP A 104 14.60 -9.59 7.95
N ALA A 105 15.57 -9.59 7.03
CA ALA A 105 16.90 -9.02 7.26
C ALA A 105 16.84 -7.50 7.48
N LEU A 106 16.04 -6.76 6.73
CA LEU A 106 15.87 -5.31 6.93
C LEU A 106 15.24 -4.99 8.28
N VAL A 107 14.14 -5.67 8.62
CA VAL A 107 13.43 -5.48 9.90
C VAL A 107 14.35 -5.79 11.09
N HIS A 108 15.11 -6.87 10.99
CA HIS A 108 16.06 -7.25 12.04
C HIS A 108 17.17 -6.20 12.22
N ARG A 109 17.83 -5.80 11.13
CA ARG A 109 18.89 -4.76 11.16
C ARG A 109 18.37 -3.42 11.69
N ALA A 110 17.17 -3.02 11.27
CA ALA A 110 16.56 -1.77 11.73
C ALA A 110 16.36 -1.78 13.25
N ARG A 111 15.91 -2.91 13.80
CA ARG A 111 15.75 -3.12 15.24
C ARG A 111 17.10 -3.07 15.98
N GLU A 112 18.13 -3.73 15.46
CA GLU A 112 19.48 -3.72 16.04
C GLU A 112 20.09 -2.32 16.06
N LYS A 113 19.90 -1.54 14.99
CA LYS A 113 20.41 -0.16 14.87
C LYS A 113 19.52 0.87 15.56
N GLY A 114 18.33 0.51 16.04
CA GLY A 114 17.39 1.44 16.67
C GLY A 114 16.86 2.50 15.70
N VAL A 115 16.73 2.16 14.41
CA VAL A 115 16.23 3.07 13.38
C VAL A 115 14.80 2.75 12.98
N ILE A 116 14.06 3.77 12.56
CA ILE A 116 12.71 3.66 12.06
C ILE A 116 12.74 3.11 10.63
N VAL A 117 11.87 2.14 10.35
CA VAL A 117 11.50 1.72 8.99
C VAL A 117 10.00 1.91 8.83
N GLN A 118 9.59 2.74 7.86
CA GLN A 118 8.20 2.90 7.45
C GLN A 118 8.04 2.47 5.99
N ILE A 119 6.91 1.80 5.68
CA ILE A 119 6.65 1.30 4.34
C ILE A 119 5.55 2.15 3.66
N GLY A 120 5.73 2.43 2.38
CA GLY A 120 4.88 3.28 1.55
C GLY A 120 3.56 2.61 1.15
N HIS A 121 2.72 2.23 2.11
CA HIS A 121 1.36 1.77 1.85
C HIS A 121 0.36 2.94 1.89
N ILE A 122 0.41 3.75 0.84
CA ILE A 122 -0.31 5.02 0.70
C ILE A 122 -1.83 4.91 0.93
N GLU A 123 -2.44 3.76 0.64
CA GLU A 123 -3.90 3.59 0.79
C GLU A 123 -4.36 3.65 2.25
N ARG A 124 -3.48 3.48 3.24
CA ARG A 124 -3.81 3.75 4.65
C ARG A 124 -4.12 5.21 4.93
N PHE A 125 -3.65 6.12 4.07
CA PHE A 125 -3.90 7.56 4.12
C PHE A 125 -5.04 8.01 3.22
N ASN A 126 -5.68 7.07 2.51
CA ASN A 126 -6.86 7.34 1.69
C ASN A 126 -8.01 7.87 2.57
N GLN A 127 -8.67 8.94 2.11
CA GLN A 127 -9.72 9.61 2.88
C GLN A 127 -10.86 8.65 3.27
N ALA A 128 -11.31 7.78 2.35
CA ALA A 128 -12.35 6.79 2.64
C ALA A 128 -11.94 5.80 3.73
N VAL A 129 -10.67 5.33 3.70
CA VAL A 129 -10.13 4.41 4.71
C VAL A 129 -10.06 5.10 6.06
N ARG A 130 -9.49 6.30 6.14
CA ARG A 130 -9.39 7.07 7.38
C ARG A 130 -10.75 7.37 7.99
N ALA A 131 -11.74 7.69 7.15
CA ALA A 131 -13.12 7.92 7.58
C ALA A 131 -13.81 6.66 8.08
N ALA A 132 -13.43 5.47 7.57
CA ALA A 132 -14.04 4.20 7.93
C ALA A 132 -13.50 3.61 9.24
N LEU A 133 -12.23 3.85 9.59
CA LEU A 133 -11.56 3.22 10.74
C LEU A 133 -12.36 3.27 12.06
N PRO A 134 -13.01 4.39 12.44
CA PRO A 134 -13.81 4.44 13.68
C PRO A 134 -15.05 3.53 13.68
N TYR A 135 -15.50 3.09 12.52
CA TYR A 135 -16.69 2.27 12.33
C TYR A 135 -16.39 0.79 12.12
N VAL A 136 -15.12 0.43 11.85
CA VAL A 136 -14.71 -0.97 11.65
C VAL A 136 -14.68 -1.68 12.99
N ASN A 137 -15.45 -2.78 13.09
CA ASN A 137 -15.56 -3.56 14.31
C ASN A 137 -15.71 -5.05 14.01
N LYS A 138 -14.61 -5.79 14.13
CA LYS A 138 -14.54 -7.25 13.93
C LYS A 138 -15.21 -7.69 12.61
N PRO A 139 -14.69 -7.26 11.45
CA PRO A 139 -15.25 -7.64 10.16
C PRO A 139 -15.30 -9.15 10.01
N ARG A 140 -16.39 -9.64 9.39
CA ARG A 140 -16.60 -11.07 9.13
C ARG A 140 -16.38 -11.43 7.67
N PHE A 141 -16.76 -10.52 6.77
CA PHE A 141 -16.53 -10.68 5.35
C PHE A 141 -16.12 -9.35 4.74
N ILE A 142 -15.12 -9.38 3.86
CA ILE A 142 -14.66 -8.21 3.11
C ILE A 142 -14.58 -8.59 1.64
N ASP A 143 -15.02 -7.67 0.77
CA ASP A 143 -14.91 -7.80 -0.66
C ASP A 143 -14.21 -6.56 -1.23
N SER A 144 -13.08 -6.77 -1.90
CA SER A 144 -12.23 -5.73 -2.46
C SER A 144 -12.04 -5.90 -3.96
N GLU A 145 -12.23 -4.83 -4.70
CA GLU A 145 -12.03 -4.78 -6.15
C GLU A 145 -11.12 -3.61 -6.53
N ARG A 146 -10.01 -3.92 -7.18
CA ARG A 146 -9.07 -2.94 -7.75
C ARG A 146 -8.87 -3.21 -9.23
N LEU A 147 -9.60 -2.47 -10.05
CA LEU A 147 -9.58 -2.58 -11.50
C LEU A 147 -8.93 -1.34 -12.11
N ALA A 148 -8.01 -1.53 -13.04
CA ALA A 148 -7.34 -0.46 -13.76
C ALA A 148 -7.24 -0.77 -15.26
N PRO A 149 -7.27 0.26 -16.12
CA PRO A 149 -6.88 0.12 -17.51
C PRO A 149 -5.40 -0.28 -17.63
N PHE A 150 -5.05 -0.91 -18.74
CA PHE A 150 -3.68 -1.31 -19.01
C PHE A 150 -2.72 -0.10 -19.05
N SER A 151 -1.59 -0.28 -18.40
CA SER A 151 -0.46 0.65 -18.44
C SER A 151 0.83 -0.16 -18.60
N PRO A 152 1.76 0.24 -19.47
CA PRO A 152 3.07 -0.42 -19.56
C PRO A 152 3.87 -0.39 -18.27
N ARG A 153 3.62 0.60 -17.41
CA ARG A 153 4.27 0.70 -16.09
C ARG A 153 3.80 -0.44 -15.17
N GLY A 154 4.76 -1.15 -14.58
CA GLY A 154 4.48 -2.28 -13.67
C GLY A 154 4.04 -3.56 -14.37
N SER A 155 4.12 -3.62 -15.72
CA SER A 155 3.76 -4.83 -16.48
C SER A 155 4.81 -5.95 -16.38
N ASP A 156 5.95 -5.68 -15.80
CA ASP A 156 7.07 -6.59 -15.55
C ASP A 156 6.89 -7.44 -14.29
N VAL A 157 5.91 -7.13 -13.45
CA VAL A 157 5.58 -7.89 -12.23
C VAL A 157 4.12 -8.34 -12.24
N ALA A 158 3.78 -9.40 -11.49
CA ALA A 158 2.40 -9.85 -11.35
C ALA A 158 1.51 -8.75 -10.74
N VAL A 159 0.25 -8.65 -11.20
CA VAL A 159 -0.75 -7.69 -10.69
C VAL A 159 -0.92 -7.77 -9.17
N VAL A 160 -0.60 -8.91 -8.58
CA VAL A 160 -0.64 -9.14 -7.13
C VAL A 160 0.34 -8.22 -6.40
N LEU A 161 1.59 -8.14 -6.87
CA LEU A 161 2.65 -7.33 -6.26
C LEU A 161 2.55 -5.85 -6.63
N ASP A 162 1.91 -5.53 -7.77
CA ASP A 162 1.74 -4.14 -8.20
C ASP A 162 0.47 -3.50 -7.61
N LEU A 163 -0.70 -4.13 -7.79
CA LEU A 163 -2.00 -3.57 -7.41
C LEU A 163 -2.61 -4.22 -6.16
N MET A 164 -2.68 -5.56 -6.11
CA MET A 164 -3.39 -6.26 -5.03
C MET A 164 -2.74 -6.05 -3.66
N ILE A 165 -1.45 -5.83 -3.60
CA ILE A 165 -0.70 -5.63 -2.35
C ILE A 165 -1.22 -4.43 -1.53
N HIS A 166 -1.77 -3.40 -2.17
CA HIS A 166 -2.41 -2.29 -1.49
C HIS A 166 -3.66 -2.72 -0.72
N ASP A 167 -4.47 -3.59 -1.34
CA ASP A 167 -5.68 -4.12 -0.71
C ASP A 167 -5.33 -5.15 0.37
N ILE A 168 -4.30 -5.97 0.14
CA ILE A 168 -3.78 -6.92 1.13
C ILE A 168 -3.37 -6.19 2.41
N ASP A 169 -2.60 -5.10 2.31
CA ASP A 169 -2.20 -4.28 3.45
C ASP A 169 -3.41 -3.71 4.21
N LEU A 170 -4.37 -3.14 3.47
CA LEU A 170 -5.60 -2.64 4.09
C LEU A 170 -6.38 -3.73 4.80
N LEU A 171 -6.50 -4.92 4.21
CA LEU A 171 -7.23 -6.04 4.81
C LEU A 171 -6.58 -6.55 6.08
N LEU A 172 -5.24 -6.67 6.10
CA LEU A 172 -4.49 -7.03 7.31
C LEU A 172 -4.74 -6.01 8.42
N THR A 173 -4.74 -4.72 8.09
CA THR A 173 -5.01 -3.63 9.04
C THR A 173 -6.45 -3.66 9.56
N LEU A 174 -7.45 -3.80 8.66
CA LEU A 174 -8.87 -3.75 9.01
C LEU A 174 -9.33 -4.98 9.80
N VAL A 175 -8.76 -6.16 9.51
CA VAL A 175 -9.07 -7.42 10.21
C VAL A 175 -8.27 -7.56 11.50
N GLY A 176 -7.04 -7.06 11.54
CA GLY A 176 -6.15 -7.07 12.71
C GLY A 176 -5.59 -8.45 13.06
N THR A 177 -5.61 -9.42 12.13
CA THR A 177 -5.02 -10.76 12.32
C THR A 177 -4.41 -11.28 11.03
N ASP A 178 -3.48 -12.24 11.13
CA ASP A 178 -2.78 -12.81 9.99
C ASP A 178 -3.69 -13.68 9.11
N ALA A 179 -3.27 -13.84 7.84
CA ALA A 179 -3.86 -14.74 6.88
C ALA A 179 -3.53 -16.21 7.22
N LYS A 180 -4.57 -17.03 7.43
CA LYS A 180 -4.47 -18.46 7.74
C LYS A 180 -4.41 -19.30 6.48
N GLU A 181 -5.43 -19.17 5.62
CA GLU A 181 -5.61 -19.94 4.40
C GLU A 181 -5.78 -19.01 3.21
N ILE A 182 -5.25 -19.40 2.06
CA ILE A 182 -5.34 -18.65 0.82
C ILE A 182 -5.72 -19.63 -0.30
N SER A 183 -6.67 -19.23 -1.13
CA SER A 183 -6.97 -19.85 -2.42
C SER A 183 -6.97 -18.75 -3.47
N ALA A 184 -6.28 -18.95 -4.58
CA ALA A 184 -6.14 -17.91 -5.59
C ALA A 184 -6.12 -18.47 -7.02
N VAL A 185 -6.56 -17.64 -7.95
CA VAL A 185 -6.48 -17.87 -9.38
C VAL A 185 -6.00 -16.58 -10.06
N GLY A 186 -5.20 -16.73 -11.11
CA GLY A 186 -4.73 -15.60 -11.91
C GLY A 186 -4.55 -16.00 -13.38
N VAL A 187 -4.62 -15.02 -14.24
CA VAL A 187 -4.53 -15.24 -15.70
C VAL A 187 -3.61 -14.18 -16.31
N PRO A 188 -2.56 -14.58 -17.06
CA PRO A 188 -1.83 -13.72 -17.97
C PRO A 188 -2.66 -13.55 -19.25
N VAL A 189 -2.99 -12.31 -19.62
CA VAL A 189 -3.85 -12.02 -20.78
C VAL A 189 -3.11 -11.17 -21.81
N LEU A 190 -2.54 -10.05 -21.41
CA LEU A 190 -1.80 -9.10 -22.27
C LEU A 190 -0.29 -9.18 -22.09
N THR A 191 0.18 -9.60 -20.92
CA THR A 191 1.59 -9.70 -20.60
C THR A 191 1.97 -11.14 -20.25
N PRO A 192 3.27 -11.50 -20.21
CA PRO A 192 3.71 -12.80 -19.68
C PRO A 192 3.42 -12.99 -18.19
N MET A 193 3.17 -11.89 -17.48
CA MET A 193 2.85 -11.89 -16.05
C MET A 193 1.33 -12.00 -15.82
N VAL A 194 0.92 -12.37 -14.62
CA VAL A 194 -0.51 -12.38 -14.24
C VAL A 194 -1.08 -10.96 -14.30
N ASP A 195 -2.08 -10.73 -15.16
CA ASP A 195 -2.72 -9.43 -15.40
C ASP A 195 -4.03 -9.24 -14.64
N ILE A 196 -4.69 -10.36 -14.31
CA ILE A 196 -5.87 -10.40 -13.43
C ILE A 196 -5.71 -11.52 -12.42
N ALA A 197 -6.02 -11.23 -11.16
CA ALA A 197 -5.99 -12.20 -10.08
C ALA A 197 -7.23 -12.05 -9.19
N ASN A 198 -7.73 -13.18 -8.70
CA ASN A 198 -8.71 -13.26 -7.63
C ASN A 198 -8.15 -14.13 -6.52
N ALA A 199 -8.25 -13.66 -5.28
CA ALA A 199 -7.82 -14.39 -4.10
C ALA A 199 -8.91 -14.40 -3.03
N ARG A 200 -9.11 -15.56 -2.40
CA ARG A 200 -9.88 -15.72 -1.17
C ARG A 200 -8.93 -15.97 -0.02
N VAL A 201 -8.98 -15.10 0.98
CA VAL A 201 -8.11 -15.14 2.16
C VAL A 201 -8.97 -15.39 3.39
N THR A 202 -8.70 -16.44 4.15
CA THR A 202 -9.26 -16.73 5.45
C THR A 202 -8.26 -16.29 6.53
N PHE A 203 -8.69 -15.46 7.45
CA PHE A 203 -7.86 -14.94 8.55
C PHE A 203 -7.96 -15.81 9.81
N ILE A 204 -6.99 -15.68 10.71
CA ILE A 204 -6.97 -16.39 12.01
C ILE A 204 -8.23 -16.08 12.82
N SER A 205 -8.74 -14.85 12.75
CA SER A 205 -10.01 -14.45 13.41
C SER A 205 -11.26 -15.15 12.85
N GLY A 206 -11.14 -15.91 11.77
CA GLY A 206 -12.24 -16.49 11.01
C GLY A 206 -12.94 -15.51 10.06
N ALA A 207 -12.45 -14.28 9.93
CA ALA A 207 -12.86 -13.38 8.86
C ALA A 207 -12.43 -13.92 7.50
N VAL A 208 -13.16 -13.55 6.46
CA VAL A 208 -12.85 -13.94 5.08
C VAL A 208 -12.83 -12.72 4.19
N ALA A 209 -11.84 -12.62 3.31
CA ALA A 209 -11.81 -11.60 2.27
C ALA A 209 -11.75 -12.22 0.86
N ASN A 210 -12.50 -11.63 -0.07
CA ASN A 210 -12.30 -11.83 -1.51
C ASN A 210 -11.62 -10.59 -2.07
N ILE A 211 -10.58 -10.78 -2.87
CA ILE A 211 -9.80 -9.69 -3.45
C ILE A 211 -9.70 -9.93 -4.95
N THR A 212 -10.12 -8.97 -5.75
CA THR A 212 -9.95 -9.00 -7.20
C THR A 212 -9.11 -7.82 -7.65
N SER A 213 -8.02 -8.09 -8.35
CA SER A 213 -7.19 -7.05 -8.95
C SER A 213 -6.93 -7.32 -10.42
N SER A 214 -7.11 -6.30 -11.26
CA SER A 214 -6.92 -6.38 -12.70
C SER A 214 -6.26 -5.11 -13.23
N ARG A 215 -5.27 -5.27 -14.11
CA ARG A 215 -4.65 -4.16 -14.87
C ARG A 215 -5.15 -4.08 -16.32
N ILE A 216 -6.15 -4.89 -16.70
CA ILE A 216 -6.66 -5.01 -18.05
C ILE A 216 -8.15 -4.70 -18.16
N SER A 217 -8.70 -4.03 -17.16
CA SER A 217 -10.12 -3.67 -17.12
C SER A 217 -10.37 -2.36 -17.88
N ARG A 218 -11.55 -2.24 -18.50
CA ARG A 218 -11.97 -0.99 -19.14
C ARG A 218 -12.26 0.10 -18.12
N GLU A 219 -12.79 -0.29 -16.96
CA GLU A 219 -13.19 0.61 -15.89
C GLU A 219 -12.07 0.76 -14.85
N LYS A 220 -11.94 1.96 -14.31
CA LYS A 220 -11.14 2.23 -13.12
C LYS A 220 -12.04 2.12 -11.90
N LYS A 221 -11.82 1.09 -11.07
CA LYS A 221 -12.60 0.83 -9.86
C LYS A 221 -11.66 0.53 -8.68
N ARG A 222 -11.94 1.12 -7.53
CA ARG A 222 -11.23 0.84 -6.28
C ARG A 222 -12.25 0.86 -5.16
N LYS A 223 -12.87 -0.30 -4.88
CA LYS A 223 -13.96 -0.42 -3.90
C LYS A 223 -13.67 -1.48 -2.87
N ILE A 224 -14.01 -1.17 -1.61
CA ILE A 224 -13.97 -2.12 -0.50
C ILE A 224 -15.34 -2.12 0.16
N ARG A 225 -15.90 -3.32 0.37
CA ARG A 225 -17.12 -3.55 1.12
C ARG A 225 -16.79 -4.37 2.37
N ILE A 226 -17.20 -3.90 3.54
CA ILE A 226 -16.89 -4.53 4.83
C ILE A 226 -18.20 -4.90 5.51
N PHE A 227 -18.40 -6.18 5.76
CA PHE A 227 -19.57 -6.74 6.42
C PHE A 227 -19.20 -7.18 7.83
N GLN A 228 -19.89 -6.64 8.80
CA GLN A 228 -19.69 -6.88 10.23
C GLN A 228 -21.04 -6.90 10.96
N GLN A 229 -21.07 -7.40 12.20
CA GLN A 229 -22.32 -7.53 12.93
C GLN A 229 -23.03 -6.17 13.16
N SER A 230 -22.25 -5.10 13.34
CA SER A 230 -22.77 -3.75 13.55
C SER A 230 -23.25 -3.05 12.29
N GLY A 231 -23.04 -3.63 11.10
CA GLY A 231 -23.47 -3.05 9.84
C GLY A 231 -22.56 -3.36 8.66
N TYR A 232 -22.71 -2.57 7.61
CA TYR A 232 -22.04 -2.71 6.33
C TYR A 232 -21.38 -1.38 5.91
N LEU A 233 -20.09 -1.41 5.61
CA LEU A 233 -19.39 -0.25 5.05
C LEU A 233 -19.15 -0.45 3.55
N SER A 234 -19.36 0.63 2.80
CA SER A 234 -19.06 0.70 1.36
C SER A 234 -18.09 1.86 1.12
N LEU A 235 -16.88 1.54 0.68
CA LEU A 235 -15.81 2.51 0.44
C LEU A 235 -15.49 2.60 -1.03
N ASP A 236 -15.37 3.81 -1.56
CA ASP A 236 -14.83 4.09 -2.87
C ASP A 236 -13.50 4.82 -2.72
N LEU A 237 -12.39 4.07 -2.87
CA LEU A 237 -11.04 4.61 -2.68
C LEU A 237 -10.61 5.53 -3.84
N ALA A 238 -11.29 5.45 -4.98
CA ALA A 238 -10.97 6.32 -6.12
C ALA A 238 -11.48 7.75 -5.89
N SER A 239 -12.65 7.90 -5.27
CA SER A 239 -13.24 9.19 -4.91
C SER A 239 -12.91 9.64 -3.47
N GLY A 240 -12.34 8.76 -2.65
CA GLY A 240 -12.10 9.02 -1.23
C GLY A 240 -13.38 9.09 -0.39
N SER A 241 -14.48 8.49 -0.85
CA SER A 241 -15.79 8.54 -0.19
C SER A 241 -16.20 7.19 0.39
N GLY A 242 -17.09 7.21 1.37
CA GLY A 242 -17.61 6.00 1.97
C GLY A 242 -18.92 6.21 2.71
N GLU A 243 -19.61 5.11 2.95
CA GLU A 243 -20.89 5.07 3.66
C GLU A 243 -20.92 3.88 4.61
N PHE A 244 -21.55 4.09 5.77
CA PHE A 244 -21.85 3.05 6.73
C PHE A 244 -23.36 2.88 6.85
N PHE A 245 -23.81 1.66 6.65
CA PHE A 245 -25.21 1.25 6.76
C PHE A 245 -25.37 0.37 7.99
N ARG A 246 -26.23 0.73 8.90
CA ARG A 246 -26.53 -0.06 10.11
C ARG A 246 -28.03 -0.12 10.35
N LEU A 247 -28.48 -1.22 10.99
CA LEU A 247 -29.85 -1.30 11.47
C LEU A 247 -30.07 -0.17 12.51
N ARG A 248 -31.19 0.52 12.42
CA ARG A 248 -31.59 1.54 13.39
C ARG A 248 -31.79 0.89 14.77
N SER A 249 -31.40 1.60 15.81
CA SER A 249 -31.42 1.08 17.18
C SER A 249 -32.84 0.86 17.73
N ASP A 250 -33.86 1.49 17.14
CA ASP A 250 -35.27 1.36 17.47
C ASP A 250 -35.97 0.19 16.75
N ILE A 251 -35.28 -0.54 15.91
CA ILE A 251 -35.80 -1.65 15.10
C ILE A 251 -35.42 -2.99 15.75
N ASP A 252 -36.42 -3.83 16.02
CA ASP A 252 -36.20 -5.24 16.36
C ASP A 252 -35.77 -5.99 15.08
N PRO A 253 -34.59 -6.65 15.07
CA PRO A 253 -34.12 -7.43 13.91
C PRO A 253 -35.12 -8.50 13.46
N LEU A 254 -35.98 -9.02 14.34
CA LEU A 254 -36.99 -10.02 14.00
C LEU A 254 -38.16 -9.41 13.21
N SER A 255 -38.47 -8.11 13.43
CA SER A 255 -39.55 -7.42 12.72
C SER A 255 -39.22 -7.17 11.24
N VAL A 256 -37.95 -7.16 10.86
CA VAL A 256 -37.49 -6.97 9.47
C VAL A 256 -37.97 -8.11 8.54
N ARG A 257 -38.31 -9.28 9.10
CA ARG A 257 -38.85 -10.42 8.31
C ARG A 257 -40.19 -10.13 7.65
N SER A 258 -40.96 -9.21 8.22
CA SER A 258 -42.28 -8.81 7.71
C SER A 258 -42.26 -7.43 7.04
N ALA A 259 -41.05 -6.91 6.77
CA ALA A 259 -40.88 -5.57 6.26
C ALA A 259 -41.26 -5.44 4.77
N PRO A 260 -41.77 -4.27 4.34
CA PRO A 260 -41.89 -3.96 2.93
C PRO A 260 -40.50 -4.02 2.24
N ALA A 261 -40.47 -4.15 0.92
CA ALA A 261 -39.24 -4.28 0.12
C ALA A 261 -38.26 -3.09 0.24
N ASP A 262 -38.68 -1.98 0.84
CA ASP A 262 -37.84 -0.82 1.06
C ASP A 262 -37.06 -0.91 2.39
N ILE A 263 -35.80 -1.37 2.28
CA ILE A 263 -34.87 -1.48 3.42
C ILE A 263 -34.50 -0.12 4.05
N THR A 264 -34.70 1.00 3.32
CA THR A 264 -34.27 2.33 3.78
C THR A 264 -35.02 2.79 5.04
N ALA A 265 -36.21 2.27 5.28
CA ALA A 265 -36.98 2.56 6.50
C ALA A 265 -36.34 1.97 7.78
N PHE A 266 -35.47 0.97 7.66
CA PHE A 266 -34.90 0.22 8.77
C PHE A 266 -33.41 0.48 9.00
N VAL A 267 -32.77 1.20 8.09
CA VAL A 267 -31.32 1.35 8.03
C VAL A 267 -30.93 2.81 8.10
N ASP A 268 -30.05 3.15 9.04
CA ASP A 268 -29.32 4.41 9.02
C ASP A 268 -28.25 4.37 7.95
N ARG A 269 -28.19 5.38 7.10
CA ARG A 269 -27.12 5.61 6.15
C ARG A 269 -26.25 6.77 6.63
N ILE A 270 -25.03 6.47 7.05
CA ILE A 270 -24.08 7.44 7.58
C ILE A 270 -23.00 7.69 6.54
N LYS A 271 -22.90 8.92 6.05
CA LYS A 271 -21.79 9.34 5.22
C LYS A 271 -20.52 9.38 6.06
N LEU A 272 -19.47 8.71 5.60
CA LEU A 272 -18.20 8.69 6.30
C LEU A 272 -17.38 9.93 5.92
N GLU A 273 -16.85 10.63 6.92
CA GLU A 273 -16.11 11.86 6.72
C GLU A 273 -14.77 11.82 7.44
N ALA A 274 -13.72 12.27 6.75
CA ALA A 274 -12.40 12.54 7.30
C ALA A 274 -11.85 13.84 6.71
N PRO A 275 -10.97 14.55 7.40
CA PRO A 275 -10.33 15.73 6.85
C PRO A 275 -9.70 15.43 5.49
N PRO A 276 -9.91 16.30 4.48
CA PRO A 276 -9.29 16.12 3.17
C PRO A 276 -7.77 16.22 3.25
N GLY A 277 -7.08 15.61 2.31
CA GLY A 277 -5.62 15.67 2.22
C GLY A 277 -5.09 14.84 1.06
N GLU A 278 -3.97 15.24 0.50
CA GLU A 278 -3.24 14.45 -0.50
C GLU A 278 -2.63 13.22 0.22
N PRO A 279 -3.00 11.96 -0.13
CA PRO A 279 -2.55 10.79 0.61
C PRO A 279 -1.03 10.69 0.77
N LEU A 280 -0.26 10.97 -0.29
CA LEU A 280 1.20 10.95 -0.23
C LEU A 280 1.76 12.01 0.73
N LYS A 281 1.14 13.19 0.78
CA LYS A 281 1.55 14.23 1.74
C LYS A 281 1.29 13.79 3.17
N LEU A 282 0.12 13.23 3.46
CA LEU A 282 -0.22 12.71 4.79
C LEU A 282 0.71 11.57 5.22
N GLU A 283 1.09 10.72 4.28
CA GLU A 283 2.04 9.63 4.52
C GLU A 283 3.43 10.16 4.90
N LEU A 284 3.93 11.14 4.16
CA LEU A 284 5.21 11.79 4.46
C LEU A 284 5.16 12.61 5.76
N GLU A 285 4.05 13.29 6.04
CA GLU A 285 3.81 13.95 7.32
C GLU A 285 3.88 12.96 8.49
N SER A 286 3.31 11.76 8.32
CA SER A 286 3.37 10.71 9.35
C SER A 286 4.78 10.21 9.60
N PHE A 287 5.57 10.03 8.54
CA PHE A 287 6.99 9.65 8.66
C PHE A 287 7.80 10.73 9.37
N VAL A 288 7.64 12.00 9.00
CA VAL A 288 8.30 13.14 9.66
C VAL A 288 7.90 13.25 11.13
N ALA A 289 6.61 13.04 11.46
CA ALA A 289 6.14 13.01 12.84
C ALA A 289 6.80 11.88 13.65
N ALA A 290 6.95 10.68 13.06
CA ALA A 290 7.66 9.57 13.69
C ALA A 290 9.14 9.89 13.92
N LEU A 291 9.84 10.50 12.96
CA LEU A 291 11.23 10.95 13.09
C LEU A 291 11.42 11.96 14.25
N ARG A 292 10.42 12.80 14.46
CA ARG A 292 10.40 13.80 15.55
C ARG A 292 9.95 13.23 16.90
N GLY A 293 9.48 11.97 16.92
CA GLY A 293 8.88 11.34 18.11
C GLY A 293 7.56 12.00 18.53
N GLU A 294 6.81 12.53 17.56
CA GLU A 294 5.51 13.20 17.73
C GLU A 294 4.32 12.29 17.38
N GLY A 295 4.61 11.12 16.79
CA GLY A 295 3.63 10.12 16.42
C GLY A 295 4.25 8.73 16.24
N PRO A 296 3.42 7.69 16.14
CA PRO A 296 3.89 6.34 15.84
C PRO A 296 4.32 6.22 14.37
N VAL A 297 5.08 5.18 14.05
CA VAL A 297 5.25 4.68 12.68
C VAL A 297 3.91 4.09 12.23
N VAL A 298 3.29 4.65 11.19
CA VAL A 298 1.94 4.25 10.77
C VAL A 298 1.93 2.90 10.04
N VAL A 299 2.97 2.65 9.23
CA VAL A 299 3.17 1.36 8.55
C VAL A 299 4.58 0.87 8.87
N THR A 300 4.68 -0.07 9.79
CA THR A 300 5.97 -0.60 10.22
C THR A 300 6.61 -1.52 9.18
N GLY A 301 7.91 -1.79 9.32
CA GLY A 301 8.60 -2.79 8.49
C GLY A 301 7.97 -4.18 8.61
N GLU A 302 7.53 -4.56 9.82
CA GLU A 302 6.83 -5.82 10.09
C GLU A 302 5.50 -5.92 9.34
N GLU A 303 4.71 -4.84 9.30
CA GLU A 303 3.45 -4.81 8.56
C GLU A 303 3.68 -4.88 7.05
N GLY A 304 4.68 -4.15 6.52
CA GLY A 304 5.09 -4.27 5.11
C GLY A 304 5.57 -5.68 4.75
N ARG A 305 6.31 -6.32 5.65
CA ARG A 305 6.73 -7.74 5.53
C ARG A 305 5.53 -8.68 5.52
N MET A 306 4.53 -8.47 6.39
CA MET A 306 3.31 -9.28 6.40
C MET A 306 2.52 -9.13 5.09
N ALA A 307 2.36 -7.92 4.58
CA ALA A 307 1.68 -7.67 3.31
C ALA A 307 2.40 -8.36 2.14
N LEU A 308 3.74 -8.27 2.08
CA LEU A 308 4.55 -9.01 1.10
C LEU A 308 4.36 -10.52 1.24
N GLY A 309 4.33 -11.05 2.47
CA GLY A 309 4.17 -12.48 2.74
C GLY A 309 2.84 -13.04 2.21
N VAL A 310 1.75 -12.31 2.42
CA VAL A 310 0.45 -12.70 1.85
C VAL A 310 0.45 -12.59 0.33
N ALA A 311 1.03 -11.53 -0.23
CA ALA A 311 1.12 -11.34 -1.68
C ALA A 311 1.92 -12.48 -2.36
N LEU A 312 3.07 -12.88 -1.80
CA LEU A 312 3.88 -13.98 -2.34
C LEU A 312 3.17 -15.34 -2.21
N ARG A 313 2.41 -15.58 -1.13
CA ARG A 313 1.58 -16.78 -1.00
C ARG A 313 0.49 -16.83 -2.07
N ILE A 314 -0.15 -15.68 -2.38
CA ILE A 314 -1.14 -15.58 -3.47
C ILE A 314 -0.47 -15.89 -4.82
N VAL A 315 0.70 -15.32 -5.10
CA VAL A 315 1.46 -15.60 -6.33
C VAL A 315 1.75 -17.09 -6.46
N LYS A 316 2.23 -17.72 -5.38
CA LYS A 316 2.53 -19.15 -5.34
C LYS A 316 1.29 -20.03 -5.60
N GLU A 317 0.15 -19.70 -4.99
CA GLU A 317 -1.12 -20.42 -5.23
C GLU A 317 -1.56 -20.32 -6.70
N ILE A 318 -1.40 -19.13 -7.32
CA ILE A 318 -1.70 -18.94 -8.75
C ILE A 318 -0.76 -19.80 -9.61
N GLU A 319 0.53 -19.81 -9.33
CA GLU A 319 1.52 -20.60 -10.08
C GLU A 319 1.22 -22.10 -10.04
N LEU A 320 0.74 -22.62 -8.91
CA LEU A 320 0.35 -24.04 -8.77
C LEU A 320 -0.87 -24.40 -9.61
N THR A 321 -1.72 -23.43 -9.92
CA THR A 321 -2.97 -23.66 -10.69
C THR A 321 -2.86 -23.27 -12.16
N LEU A 322 -1.83 -22.49 -12.55
CA LEU A 322 -1.58 -22.16 -13.96
C LEU A 322 -1.10 -23.40 -14.70
N PRO A 323 -1.78 -23.81 -15.81
CA PRO A 323 -1.23 -24.82 -16.70
C PRO A 323 0.14 -24.34 -17.17
N SER A 324 1.15 -25.21 -17.08
CA SER A 324 2.49 -24.89 -17.57
C SER A 324 2.40 -24.34 -19.00
N LEU A 325 2.79 -23.08 -19.20
CA LEU A 325 2.76 -22.37 -20.48
C LEU A 325 3.71 -22.96 -21.54
N VAL A 326 4.36 -24.09 -21.24
CA VAL A 326 5.33 -24.79 -22.11
C VAL A 326 4.64 -25.53 -23.29
N GLY A 327 3.32 -25.51 -23.43
CA GLY A 327 2.58 -26.22 -24.48
C GLY A 327 1.98 -25.39 -25.62
N ARG A 328 2.07 -24.05 -25.63
CA ARG A 328 1.34 -23.22 -26.61
C ARG A 328 2.16 -22.68 -27.79
N ALA A 329 3.34 -23.23 -28.08
CA ALA A 329 4.14 -22.79 -29.22
C ALA A 329 3.83 -23.50 -30.55
N HIS A 330 2.90 -24.45 -30.61
CA HIS A 330 2.58 -25.16 -31.85
C HIS A 330 1.08 -25.47 -31.98
N HIS A 331 0.26 -24.50 -32.34
CA HIS A 331 -1.03 -24.74 -33.07
C HIS A 331 -1.60 -23.41 -33.55
N HIS A 332 -0.95 -22.79 -34.53
CA HIS A 332 -1.59 -21.96 -35.59
C HIS A 332 -0.67 -22.01 -36.79
N ALA A 333 -0.87 -23.04 -37.63
CA ALA A 333 -0.56 -23.05 -39.04
C ALA A 333 -1.87 -22.91 -39.81
#